data_88799d3b9264c20289a309e9f1410342
#
_entry.id   88799d3b9264c20289a309e9f1410342
#
_cell.length_a   1.000
_cell.length_b   1.000
_cell.length_c   1.000
_cell.angle_alpha   90.00
_cell.angle_beta   90.00
_cell.angle_gamma   90.00
#
_symmetry.space_group_name_H-M   'P 1'
#
loop_
_entity.id
_entity.type
_entity.pdbx_description
1 polymer ?
#
loop_
_entity_poly.entity_id
_entity_poly.type
_entity_poly.pdbx_seq_one_letter_code
_entity_poly.pdbx_strand_id
1 'polypeptide(L)'
;MPHFNSELFRQEVINIVSQIPRGRVLTYGQIARLAGYPLHARHVGNALHGLSDEAIPCHRVVNSAGRLTPNWPEQRQLLESEGVLFKPNGNVDLKQAQWEITAFSEP
;
A
#
# COMPACT_ATOMS: atom_id res chain seq x y z
N MET A 1 -5.53 24.41 -12.78
CA MET A 1 -4.89 23.29 -12.11
C MET A 1 -5.32 23.23 -10.66
N PRO A 2 -5.84 22.10 -10.23
CA PRO A 2 -6.11 21.97 -8.82
C PRO A 2 -4.81 21.93 -8.05
N HIS A 3 -4.79 22.56 -6.91
CA HIS A 3 -3.64 22.47 -6.01
C HIS A 3 -3.60 21.09 -5.35
N PHE A 4 -2.40 20.59 -5.17
CA PHE A 4 -2.24 19.38 -4.37
C PHE A 4 -2.65 19.69 -2.92
N ASN A 5 -3.64 18.97 -2.43
CA ASN A 5 -4.12 19.13 -1.05
C ASN A 5 -3.70 17.88 -0.27
N SER A 6 -2.73 18.05 0.63
CA SER A 6 -2.16 16.93 1.36
C SER A 6 -3.16 16.24 2.27
N GLU A 7 -4.12 16.99 2.83
CA GLU A 7 -5.13 16.39 3.70
C GLU A 7 -6.12 15.54 2.92
N LEU A 8 -6.59 16.04 1.78
CA LEU A 8 -7.48 15.25 0.92
C LEU A 8 -6.76 14.05 0.34
N PHE A 9 -5.49 14.22 -0.03
CA PHE A 9 -4.68 13.11 -0.52
C PHE A 9 -4.54 12.04 0.56
N ARG A 10 -4.26 12.45 1.79
CA ARG A 10 -4.12 11.52 2.92
C ARG A 10 -5.40 10.72 3.13
N GLN A 11 -6.55 11.40 3.11
CA GLN A 11 -7.84 10.73 3.26
C GLN A 11 -8.07 9.71 2.15
N GLU A 12 -7.72 10.07 0.91
CA GLU A 12 -7.88 9.16 -0.22
C GLU A 12 -6.94 7.96 -0.10
N VAL A 13 -5.69 8.19 0.31
CA VAL A 13 -4.74 7.10 0.54
C VAL A 13 -5.27 6.13 1.60
N ILE A 14 -5.77 6.66 2.71
CA ILE A 14 -6.32 5.82 3.79
C ILE A 14 -7.51 5.02 3.27
N ASN A 15 -8.37 5.65 2.48
CA ASN A 15 -9.52 4.97 1.89
C ASN A 15 -9.08 3.79 1.00
N ILE A 16 -8.09 4.02 0.14
CA ILE A 16 -7.57 2.98 -0.76
C ILE A 16 -6.96 1.84 0.05
N VAL A 17 -6.09 2.17 1.00
CA VAL A 17 -5.39 1.16 1.82
C VAL A 17 -6.39 0.34 2.62
N SER A 18 -7.44 0.97 3.12
CA SER A 18 -8.47 0.28 3.90
C SER A 18 -9.20 -0.78 3.09
N GLN A 19 -9.15 -0.72 1.78
CA GLN A 19 -9.83 -1.67 0.89
C GLN A 19 -8.94 -2.82 0.45
N ILE A 20 -7.63 -2.78 0.72
CA ILE A 20 -6.73 -3.86 0.30
C ILE A 20 -7.14 -5.14 1.01
N PRO A 21 -7.50 -6.19 0.27
CA PRO A 21 -7.96 -7.42 0.93
C PRO A 21 -6.81 -8.17 1.59
N ARG A 22 -7.17 -8.98 2.57
CA ARG A 22 -6.24 -9.87 3.25
C ARG A 22 -5.51 -10.75 2.24
N GLY A 23 -4.20 -10.86 2.37
CA GLY A 23 -3.39 -11.68 1.46
C GLY A 23 -2.96 -10.96 0.19
N ARG A 24 -3.28 -9.67 0.06
CA ARG A 24 -2.90 -8.86 -1.10
C ARG A 24 -2.14 -7.64 -0.65
N VAL A 25 -1.34 -7.08 -1.57
CA VAL A 25 -0.56 -5.87 -1.31
C VAL A 25 -0.69 -4.90 -2.48
N LEU A 26 -0.45 -3.62 -2.18
CA LEU A 26 -0.26 -2.59 -3.20
C LEU A 26 1.08 -1.91 -2.97
N THR A 27 1.64 -1.34 -4.03
CA THR A 27 2.85 -0.53 -3.89
C THR A 27 2.48 0.93 -3.66
N TYR A 28 3.43 1.69 -3.12
CA TYR A 28 3.24 3.13 -2.92
C TYR A 28 2.87 3.83 -4.23
N GLY A 29 3.53 3.45 -5.32
CA GLY A 29 3.25 4.06 -6.64
C GLY A 29 1.85 3.75 -7.14
N GLN A 30 1.37 2.53 -6.92
CA GLN A 30 0.01 2.18 -7.32
C GLN A 30 -1.02 2.96 -6.54
N ILE A 31 -0.81 3.12 -5.24
CA ILE A 31 -1.72 3.89 -4.40
C ILE A 31 -1.75 5.36 -4.84
N ALA A 32 -0.57 5.93 -5.12
CA ALA A 32 -0.49 7.31 -5.60
C ALA A 32 -1.27 7.49 -6.90
N ARG A 33 -1.13 6.52 -7.82
CA ARG A 33 -1.83 6.55 -9.10
C ARG A 33 -3.34 6.47 -8.92
N LEU A 34 -3.78 5.57 -8.05
CA LEU A 34 -5.21 5.42 -7.74
C LEU A 34 -5.79 6.68 -7.11
N ALA A 35 -4.98 7.39 -6.33
CA ALA A 35 -5.40 8.64 -5.71
C ALA A 35 -5.37 9.82 -6.69
N GLY A 36 -4.91 9.60 -7.93
CA GLY A 36 -4.88 10.65 -8.95
C GLY A 36 -3.59 11.45 -9.00
N TYR A 37 -2.56 11.04 -8.27
CA TYR A 37 -1.28 11.76 -8.21
C TYR A 37 -0.11 10.79 -8.40
N PRO A 38 0.10 10.28 -9.62
CA PRO A 38 1.06 9.19 -9.85
C PRO A 38 2.52 9.54 -9.50
N LEU A 39 2.85 10.82 -9.39
CA LEU A 39 4.20 11.24 -9.02
C LEU A 39 4.38 11.44 -7.52
N HIS A 40 3.38 11.09 -6.71
CA HIS A 40 3.37 11.36 -5.28
C HIS A 40 3.52 10.10 -4.41
N ALA A 41 4.28 9.11 -4.89
CA ALA A 41 4.47 7.87 -4.14
C ALA A 41 5.07 8.12 -2.75
N ARG A 42 6.03 9.06 -2.64
CA ARG A 42 6.63 9.39 -1.34
C ARG A 42 5.59 9.94 -0.38
N HIS A 43 4.64 10.70 -0.88
CA HIS A 43 3.57 11.27 -0.05
C HIS A 43 2.64 10.19 0.49
N VAL A 44 2.51 9.05 -0.20
CA VAL A 44 1.75 7.91 0.33
C VAL A 44 2.39 7.42 1.62
N GLY A 45 3.71 7.22 1.61
CA GLY A 45 4.42 6.81 2.81
C GLY A 45 4.23 7.80 3.95
N ASN A 46 4.33 9.10 3.65
CA ASN A 46 4.12 10.14 4.66
C ASN A 46 2.70 10.12 5.21
N ALA A 47 1.71 9.88 4.34
CA ALA A 47 0.31 9.81 4.75
C ALA A 47 0.04 8.67 5.71
N LEU A 48 0.76 7.56 5.55
CA LEU A 48 0.57 6.37 6.38
C LEU A 48 1.47 6.37 7.61
N HIS A 49 2.50 7.20 7.62
CA HIS A 49 3.44 7.26 8.74
C HIS A 49 2.74 7.68 10.02
N GLY A 50 2.98 6.93 11.08
CA GLY A 50 2.42 7.25 12.38
C GLY A 50 0.96 6.85 12.59
N LEU A 51 0.32 6.23 11.61
CA LEU A 51 -1.03 5.70 11.82
C LEU A 51 -0.97 4.53 12.80
N SER A 52 -1.79 4.64 13.85
CA SER A 52 -1.87 3.60 14.88
C SER A 52 -3.19 2.84 14.84
N ASP A 53 -4.06 3.17 13.90
CA ASP A 53 -5.37 2.50 13.77
C ASP A 53 -5.17 1.13 13.10
N GLU A 54 -5.38 0.08 13.87
CA GLU A 54 -5.20 -1.29 13.38
C GLU A 54 -6.23 -1.69 12.33
N ALA A 55 -7.32 -0.92 12.21
CA ALA A 55 -8.31 -1.15 11.15
C ALA A 55 -7.77 -0.79 9.77
N ILE A 56 -6.70 0.00 9.70
CA ILE A 56 -6.07 0.37 8.43
C ILE A 56 -4.88 -0.56 8.19
N PRO A 57 -4.95 -1.44 7.17
CA PRO A 57 -3.93 -2.47 6.98
C PRO A 57 -2.67 -1.93 6.30
N CYS A 58 -1.96 -1.04 6.97
CA CYS A 58 -0.73 -0.43 6.44
C CYS A 58 0.34 -1.46 6.10
N HIS A 59 0.29 -2.64 6.73
CA HIS A 59 1.24 -3.71 6.42
C HIS A 59 1.09 -4.27 5.00
N ARG A 60 -0.05 -3.98 4.34
CA ARG A 60 -0.30 -4.42 2.96
C ARG A 60 0.20 -3.43 1.92
N VAL A 61 1.10 -2.53 2.32
CA VAL A 61 1.72 -1.55 1.42
C VAL A 61 3.23 -1.78 1.40
N VAL A 62 3.77 -1.91 0.20
CA VAL A 62 5.20 -2.20 -0.01
C VAL A 62 5.75 -1.28 -1.09
N ASN A 63 7.08 -1.31 -1.30
CA ASN A 63 7.64 -0.50 -2.38
C ASN A 63 7.48 -1.20 -3.74
N SER A 64 7.95 -0.57 -4.80
CA SER A 64 7.76 -1.08 -6.17
C SER A 64 8.45 -2.42 -6.44
N ALA A 65 9.43 -2.78 -5.61
CA ALA A 65 10.11 -4.07 -5.70
C ALA A 65 9.52 -5.11 -4.73
N GLY A 66 8.51 -4.74 -3.96
CA GLY A 66 7.94 -5.62 -2.94
C GLY A 66 8.69 -5.57 -1.61
N ARG A 67 9.59 -4.60 -1.44
CA ARG A 67 10.38 -4.47 -0.23
C ARG A 67 9.52 -3.94 0.92
N LEU A 68 9.73 -4.53 2.10
CA LEU A 68 9.01 -4.14 3.30
C LEU A 68 9.53 -2.82 3.89
N THR A 69 8.71 -2.20 4.71
CA THR A 69 9.08 -0.97 5.42
C THR A 69 10.24 -1.24 6.38
N PRO A 70 11.31 -0.44 6.34
CA PRO A 70 12.42 -0.61 7.29
C PRO A 70 11.96 -0.43 8.72
N ASN A 71 12.61 -1.17 9.63
CA ASN A 71 12.39 -1.04 11.08
C ASN A 71 10.98 -1.41 11.54
N TRP A 72 10.33 -2.29 10.79
CA TRP A 72 8.99 -2.78 11.15
C TRP A 72 8.94 -4.30 10.94
N PRO A 73 9.57 -5.08 11.84
CA PRO A 73 9.63 -6.55 11.66
C PRO A 73 8.27 -7.22 11.69
N GLU A 74 7.29 -6.64 12.37
CA GLU A 74 5.94 -7.20 12.44
C GLU A 74 5.25 -7.24 11.08
N GLN A 75 5.66 -6.36 10.15
CA GLN A 75 5.05 -6.33 8.82
C GLN A 75 5.12 -7.69 8.13
N ARG A 76 6.31 -8.31 8.16
CA ARG A 76 6.50 -9.62 7.54
C ARG A 76 5.62 -10.67 8.20
N GLN A 77 5.58 -10.66 9.53
CA GLN A 77 4.77 -11.63 10.27
C GLN A 77 3.29 -11.52 9.92
N LEU A 78 2.79 -10.30 9.82
CA LEU A 78 1.40 -10.05 9.45
C LEU A 78 1.10 -10.57 8.05
N LEU A 79 1.97 -10.26 7.09
CA LEU A 79 1.79 -10.70 5.70
C LEU A 79 1.88 -12.22 5.58
N GLU A 80 2.83 -12.84 6.29
CA GLU A 80 2.95 -14.30 6.29
C GLU A 80 1.69 -14.94 6.86
N SER A 81 1.12 -14.37 7.91
CA SER A 81 -0.12 -14.89 8.50
C SER A 81 -1.29 -14.81 7.54
N GLU A 82 -1.21 -13.94 6.53
CA GLU A 82 -2.24 -13.79 5.50
C GLU A 82 -1.96 -14.65 4.27
N GLY A 83 -0.89 -15.43 4.28
CA GLY A 83 -0.55 -16.29 3.16
C GLY A 83 0.25 -15.63 2.06
N VAL A 84 0.78 -14.42 2.29
CA VAL A 84 1.59 -13.72 1.30
C VAL A 84 2.93 -14.42 1.14
N LEU A 85 3.33 -14.68 -0.12
CA LEU A 85 4.58 -15.35 -0.43
C LEU A 85 5.71 -14.34 -0.61
N PHE A 86 6.90 -14.74 -0.18
CA PHE A 86 8.10 -13.92 -0.29
C PHE A 86 9.13 -14.58 -1.18
N LYS A 87 9.91 -13.76 -1.88
CA LYS A 87 11.03 -14.21 -2.67
C LYS A 87 12.25 -14.47 -1.77
N PRO A 88 13.27 -15.21 -2.26
CA PRO A 88 14.47 -15.47 -1.46
C PRO A 88 15.16 -14.20 -0.94
N ASN A 89 15.03 -13.07 -1.64
CA ASN A 89 15.65 -11.82 -1.21
C ASN A 89 14.87 -11.11 -0.09
N GLY A 90 13.76 -11.68 0.37
CA GLY A 90 12.95 -11.09 1.44
C GLY A 90 11.86 -10.14 0.98
N ASN A 91 11.78 -9.89 -0.32
CA ASN A 91 10.72 -9.04 -0.85
C ASN A 91 9.45 -9.85 -1.10
N VAL A 92 8.29 -9.17 -1.04
CA VAL A 92 7.02 -9.80 -1.40
C VAL A 92 7.06 -10.22 -2.87
N ASP A 93 6.56 -11.40 -3.16
CA ASP A 93 6.38 -11.85 -4.54
C ASP A 93 5.15 -11.14 -5.12
N LEU A 94 5.38 -10.02 -5.79
CA LEU A 94 4.30 -9.18 -6.30
C LEU A 94 3.47 -9.88 -7.37
N LYS A 95 4.06 -10.79 -8.14
CA LYS A 95 3.29 -11.53 -9.15
C LYS A 95 2.16 -12.33 -8.52
N GLN A 96 2.37 -12.83 -7.30
CA GLN A 96 1.38 -13.64 -6.61
C GLN A 96 0.48 -12.80 -5.70
N ALA A 97 1.03 -11.74 -5.09
CA ALA A 97 0.35 -11.05 -4.01
C ALA A 97 -0.24 -9.70 -4.38
N GLN A 98 0.13 -9.13 -5.52
CA GLN A 98 -0.35 -7.80 -5.89
C GLN A 98 -1.86 -7.82 -6.12
N TRP A 99 -2.54 -6.86 -5.49
CA TRP A 99 -3.98 -6.71 -5.67
C TRP A 99 -4.27 -6.15 -7.06
N GLU A 100 -5.05 -6.87 -7.84
CA GLU A 100 -5.48 -6.42 -9.16
C GLU A 100 -6.81 -5.69 -9.00
N ILE A 101 -6.76 -4.37 -9.22
CA ILE A 101 -7.91 -3.52 -8.95
C ILE A 101 -8.65 -3.24 -10.25
N THR A 102 -9.43 -4.19 -10.69
CA THR A 102 -10.30 -3.95 -11.84
C THR A 102 -11.53 -3.15 -11.45
N ALA A 103 -11.96 -3.27 -10.19
CA ALA A 103 -13.16 -2.59 -9.72
C ALA A 103 -13.02 -1.06 -9.75
N PHE A 104 -11.80 -0.54 -9.56
CA PHE A 104 -11.58 0.91 -9.59
C PHE A 104 -11.60 1.49 -10.98
N SER A 105 -11.46 0.66 -12.01
CA SER A 105 -11.48 1.12 -13.41
C SER A 105 -12.85 1.00 -14.05
N GLU A 106 -13.81 0.42 -13.35
CA GLU A 106 -15.16 0.29 -13.85
C GLU A 106 -15.88 1.62 -13.83
N PRO A 107 -16.55 2.04 -14.94
CA PRO A 107 -17.33 3.25 -14.93
C PRO A 107 -18.58 3.14 -14.08
#